data_cca064d4d037186d76545b9190a763da
#
_entry.id   cca064d4d037186d76545b9190a763da
#
_cell.length_a   1.000
_cell.length_b   1.000
_cell.length_c   1.000
_cell.angle_alpha   90.00
_cell.angle_beta   90.00
_cell.angle_gamma   90.00
#
_symmetry.space_group_name_H-M   'P 1'
#
loop_
_entity.id
_entity.type
_entity.pdbx_description
1 polymer ?
#
loop_
_entity_poly.entity_id
_entity_poly.type
_entity_poly.pdbx_seq_one_letter_code
_entity_poly.pdbx_strand_id
1 'polypeptide(L)'
;MIGWLLGTHASVAEIAAELDSVALNGVIWHDHDIVHPFHWLLSDVTGTYLIEPTQLDLKIQPIQLGVLTNSPCYAKQHQKLTDYLGIDQAASDAEIIMAIRDSKTPPPLKRTPTSRFINASLNLWQTSPIEDQKAIKQGNELLKQVVLDQLAGHEVYTHYLEMVDVQTQTSYFYDLTAQQRLKQRLPDLMVRFDQPYLFES
;
A
#
# COMPACT_ATOMS: atom_id res chain seq x y z
N MET A 1 -12.11 4.42 9.75
CA MET A 1 -11.46 3.11 9.48
C MET A 1 -10.01 3.06 9.95
N ILE A 2 -9.08 3.87 9.44
CA ILE A 2 -7.65 3.82 9.84
C ILE A 2 -7.45 3.95 11.35
N GLY A 3 -8.10 4.92 12.00
CA GLY A 3 -8.01 5.09 13.47
C GLY A 3 -8.51 3.87 14.25
N TRP A 4 -9.54 3.18 13.76
CA TRP A 4 -9.99 1.92 14.35
C TRP A 4 -8.98 0.80 14.11
N LEU A 5 -8.49 0.62 12.88
CA LEU A 5 -7.49 -0.41 12.54
C LEU A 5 -6.22 -0.30 13.41
N LEU A 6 -5.66 0.90 13.51
CA LEU A 6 -4.35 1.12 14.14
C LEU A 6 -4.44 1.53 15.63
N GLY A 7 -5.59 2.05 16.05
CA GLY A 7 -5.75 2.58 17.41
C GLY A 7 -6.26 1.55 18.43
N THR A 8 -6.83 0.44 17.97
CA THR A 8 -7.49 -0.53 18.86
C THR A 8 -7.01 -1.97 18.67
N HIS A 9 -6.15 -2.26 17.69
CA HIS A 9 -5.68 -3.61 17.38
C HIS A 9 -4.15 -3.67 17.31
N ALA A 10 -3.58 -4.76 17.83
CA ALA A 10 -2.15 -5.02 17.79
C ALA A 10 -1.74 -5.99 16.65
N SER A 11 -2.71 -6.64 16.01
CA SER A 11 -2.45 -7.62 14.96
C SER A 11 -3.59 -7.70 13.93
N VAL A 12 -3.29 -8.21 12.75
CA VAL A 12 -4.30 -8.48 11.71
C VAL A 12 -5.30 -9.55 12.18
N ALA A 13 -4.88 -10.49 13.02
CA ALA A 13 -5.78 -11.50 13.57
C ALA A 13 -6.87 -10.89 14.47
N GLU A 14 -6.53 -9.89 15.29
CA GLU A 14 -7.50 -9.15 16.11
C GLU A 14 -8.48 -8.38 15.24
N ILE A 15 -7.99 -7.70 14.19
CA ILE A 15 -8.84 -7.01 13.22
C ILE A 15 -9.83 -7.99 12.55
N ALA A 16 -9.34 -9.17 12.14
CA ALA A 16 -10.16 -10.19 11.49
C ALA A 16 -11.29 -10.70 12.41
N ALA A 17 -11.02 -10.84 13.72
CA ALA A 17 -12.01 -11.30 14.68
C ALA A 17 -13.14 -10.28 14.93
N GLU A 18 -12.89 -9.00 14.71
CA GLU A 18 -13.85 -7.92 14.98
C GLU A 18 -14.45 -7.31 13.70
N LEU A 19 -13.94 -7.66 12.53
CA LEU A 19 -14.31 -7.01 11.26
C LEU A 19 -15.81 -7.12 10.93
N ASP A 20 -16.45 -8.22 11.30
CA ASP A 20 -17.87 -8.44 11.11
C ASP A 20 -18.75 -7.46 11.91
N SER A 21 -18.20 -6.83 12.95
CA SER A 21 -18.87 -5.79 13.73
C SER A 21 -18.81 -4.40 13.10
N VAL A 22 -18.04 -4.23 12.02
CA VAL A 22 -17.78 -2.95 11.38
C VAL A 22 -18.64 -2.78 10.13
N ALA A 23 -19.30 -1.63 10.02
CA ALA A 23 -19.98 -1.21 8.81
C ALA A 23 -19.31 0.00 8.17
N LEU A 24 -19.07 -0.05 6.87
CA LEU A 24 -18.65 1.12 6.10
C LEU A 24 -19.89 1.85 5.59
N ASN A 25 -20.07 3.07 6.06
CA ASN A 25 -21.13 3.93 5.52
C ASN A 25 -20.66 4.57 4.21
N GLY A 26 -21.44 4.39 3.15
CA GLY A 26 -21.24 5.07 1.88
C GLY A 26 -21.64 6.55 1.96
N VAL A 27 -20.90 7.33 2.74
CA VAL A 27 -21.15 8.78 2.85
C VAL A 27 -20.41 9.50 1.75
N ILE A 28 -21.13 10.36 1.04
CA ILE A 28 -20.52 11.29 0.07
C ILE A 28 -19.60 12.23 0.81
N TRP A 29 -18.35 12.32 0.36
CA TRP A 29 -17.33 13.15 0.97
C TRP A 29 -17.36 14.55 0.36
N HIS A 30 -17.73 15.55 1.18
CA HIS A 30 -17.78 16.98 0.81
C HIS A 30 -18.48 17.25 -0.53
N ASP A 31 -17.85 17.98 -1.43
CA ASP A 31 -18.40 18.47 -2.70
C ASP A 31 -18.31 17.47 -3.86
N HIS A 32 -17.95 16.24 -3.57
CA HIS A 32 -17.89 15.16 -4.58
C HIS A 32 -19.15 14.30 -4.47
N ASP A 33 -19.94 14.20 -5.54
CA ASP A 33 -21.15 13.35 -5.62
C ASP A 33 -20.85 11.85 -5.70
N ILE A 34 -19.71 11.41 -5.12
CA ILE A 34 -19.27 10.02 -5.14
C ILE A 34 -18.86 9.52 -3.76
N VAL A 35 -19.11 8.24 -3.52
CA VAL A 35 -18.48 7.50 -2.43
C VAL A 35 -17.14 7.00 -2.91
N HIS A 36 -16.05 7.44 -2.27
CA HIS A 36 -14.71 6.98 -2.64
C HIS A 36 -14.53 5.49 -2.32
N PRO A 37 -14.12 4.67 -3.29
CA PRO A 37 -13.89 3.24 -3.10
C PRO A 37 -12.57 3.00 -2.38
N PHE A 38 -12.54 3.26 -1.06
CA PHE A 38 -11.35 2.99 -0.26
C PHE A 38 -11.12 1.50 -0.11
N HIS A 39 -9.85 1.12 -0.12
CA HIS A 39 -9.35 -0.19 0.24
C HIS A 39 -8.08 -0.04 1.08
N TRP A 40 -7.74 -1.05 1.86
CA TRP A 40 -6.65 -0.99 2.82
C TRP A 40 -5.74 -2.19 2.67
N LEU A 41 -4.44 -1.92 2.64
CA LEU A 41 -3.39 -2.92 2.75
C LEU A 41 -2.91 -2.93 4.20
N LEU A 42 -2.95 -4.09 4.81
CA LEU A 42 -2.49 -4.32 6.18
C LEU A 42 -1.28 -5.25 6.15
N SER A 43 -0.30 -4.99 6.98
CA SER A 43 0.85 -5.89 7.13
C SER A 43 1.23 -6.01 8.59
N ASP A 44 1.50 -7.24 9.02
CA ASP A 44 2.11 -7.57 10.29
C ASP A 44 3.16 -8.68 10.12
N VAL A 45 3.64 -9.25 11.19
CA VAL A 45 4.65 -10.33 11.17
C VAL A 45 4.14 -11.61 10.50
N THR A 46 2.83 -11.77 10.32
CA THR A 46 2.21 -12.96 9.71
C THR A 46 2.03 -12.84 8.20
N GLY A 47 2.07 -11.61 7.66
CA GLY A 47 1.94 -11.38 6.21
C GLY A 47 1.32 -10.06 5.82
N THR A 48 0.87 -10.01 4.57
CA THR A 48 0.19 -8.86 3.97
C THR A 48 -1.23 -9.24 3.60
N TYR A 49 -2.17 -8.37 3.91
CA TYR A 49 -3.60 -8.61 3.80
C TYR A 49 -4.32 -7.42 3.18
N LEU A 50 -5.38 -7.71 2.45
CA LEU A 50 -6.24 -6.72 1.80
C LEU A 50 -7.62 -6.69 2.48
N ILE A 51 -8.11 -5.49 2.74
CA ILE A 51 -9.54 -5.23 2.99
C ILE A 51 -10.05 -4.38 1.83
N GLU A 52 -10.97 -4.93 1.04
CA GLU A 52 -11.56 -4.25 -0.09
C GLU A 52 -13.07 -4.44 -0.09
N PRO A 53 -13.87 -3.37 0.05
CA PRO A 53 -15.33 -3.45 0.11
C PRO A 53 -15.92 -3.63 -1.29
N THR A 54 -15.72 -4.81 -1.88
CA THR A 54 -16.27 -5.16 -3.20
C THR A 54 -17.67 -5.78 -3.14
N GLN A 55 -18.10 -6.12 -1.92
CA GLN A 55 -19.41 -6.73 -1.60
C GLN A 55 -19.97 -6.08 -0.32
N LEU A 56 -21.15 -6.50 0.10
CA LEU A 56 -21.77 -6.02 1.34
C LEU A 56 -20.98 -6.36 2.60
N ASP A 57 -20.21 -7.46 2.54
CA ASP A 57 -19.39 -7.93 3.65
C ASP A 57 -17.94 -7.46 3.50
N LEU A 58 -17.36 -6.96 4.58
CA LEU A 58 -15.94 -6.72 4.65
C LEU A 58 -15.20 -8.04 4.94
N LYS A 59 -14.17 -8.32 4.15
CA LYS A 59 -13.34 -9.51 4.33
C LYS A 59 -11.87 -9.14 4.31
N ILE A 60 -11.10 -9.79 5.17
CA ILE A 60 -9.64 -9.79 5.11
C ILE A 60 -9.21 -10.97 4.24
N GLN A 61 -8.41 -10.69 3.21
CA GLN A 61 -7.83 -11.72 2.37
C GLN A 61 -6.30 -11.59 2.35
N PRO A 62 -5.55 -12.69 2.54
CA PRO A 62 -4.11 -12.65 2.37
C PRO A 62 -3.75 -12.41 0.92
N ILE A 63 -2.73 -11.58 0.68
CA ILE A 63 -2.15 -11.35 -0.64
C ILE A 63 -0.62 -11.48 -0.55
N GLN A 64 -0.04 -12.33 -1.40
CA GLN A 64 1.41 -12.54 -1.40
C GLN A 64 2.12 -11.51 -2.29
N LEU A 65 1.44 -10.96 -3.28
CA LEU A 65 2.00 -9.94 -4.16
C LEU A 65 2.45 -8.68 -3.41
N GLY A 66 1.75 -8.33 -2.31
CA GLY A 66 2.15 -7.24 -1.42
C GLY A 66 2.03 -5.84 -2.03
N VAL A 67 1.30 -5.67 -3.12
CA VAL A 67 1.13 -4.41 -3.83
C VAL A 67 -0.34 -4.04 -3.92
N LEU A 68 -0.64 -2.77 -3.68
CA LEU A 68 -1.96 -2.18 -3.84
C LEU A 68 -1.84 -0.78 -4.45
N THR A 69 -2.78 -0.43 -5.33
CA THR A 69 -2.92 0.91 -5.90
C THR A 69 -4.39 1.31 -5.94
N ASN A 70 -4.70 2.55 -6.33
CA ASN A 70 -6.07 3.02 -6.49
C ASN A 70 -6.89 2.11 -7.42
N SER A 71 -8.21 2.39 -7.53
CA SER A 71 -9.10 1.67 -8.45
C SER A 71 -8.47 1.37 -9.82
N PRO A 72 -8.80 0.23 -10.42
CA PRO A 72 -9.86 -0.72 -10.09
C PRO A 72 -9.52 -1.65 -8.92
N CYS A 73 -10.47 -2.51 -8.51
CA CYS A 73 -10.29 -3.48 -7.43
C CYS A 73 -9.11 -4.44 -7.69
N TYR A 74 -8.59 -5.05 -6.60
CA TYR A 74 -7.42 -5.93 -6.63
C TYR A 74 -7.54 -7.05 -7.67
N ALA A 75 -8.69 -7.72 -7.74
CA ALA A 75 -8.91 -8.81 -8.70
C ALA A 75 -8.71 -8.36 -10.17
N LYS A 76 -9.15 -7.12 -10.52
CA LYS A 76 -8.92 -6.55 -11.86
C LYS A 76 -7.45 -6.14 -12.07
N GLN A 77 -6.79 -5.65 -11.03
CA GLN A 77 -5.35 -5.35 -11.08
C GLN A 77 -4.53 -6.62 -11.32
N HIS A 78 -4.86 -7.68 -10.57
CA HIS A 78 -4.27 -9.00 -10.71
C HIS A 78 -4.44 -9.55 -12.14
N GLN A 79 -5.65 -9.52 -12.68
CA GLN A 79 -5.93 -9.92 -14.06
C GLN A 79 -5.09 -9.14 -15.08
N LYS A 80 -4.95 -7.82 -14.89
CA LYS A 80 -4.14 -6.98 -15.79
C LYS A 80 -2.65 -7.29 -15.71
N LEU A 81 -2.17 -7.69 -14.54
CA LEU A 81 -0.79 -8.15 -14.36
C LEU A 81 -0.54 -9.49 -15.07
N THR A 82 -1.46 -10.46 -14.93
CA THR A 82 -1.36 -11.75 -15.64
C THR A 82 -1.41 -11.57 -17.16
N ASP A 83 -2.33 -10.72 -17.67
CA ASP A 83 -2.39 -10.34 -19.09
C ASP A 83 -1.04 -9.74 -19.56
N TYR A 84 -0.44 -8.88 -18.74
CA TYR A 84 0.82 -8.20 -19.06
C TYR A 84 2.02 -9.18 -19.10
N LEU A 85 2.01 -10.18 -18.24
CA LEU A 85 3.02 -11.24 -18.19
C LEU A 85 2.78 -12.34 -19.24
N GLY A 86 1.59 -12.38 -19.86
CA GLY A 86 1.21 -13.42 -20.82
C GLY A 86 1.00 -14.79 -20.19
N ILE A 87 0.52 -14.83 -18.93
CA ILE A 87 0.24 -16.08 -18.19
C ILE A 87 -1.26 -16.24 -17.93
N ASP A 88 -1.64 -17.42 -17.40
CA ASP A 88 -3.03 -17.71 -17.07
C ASP A 88 -3.62 -16.69 -16.08
N GLN A 89 -4.83 -16.20 -16.36
CA GLN A 89 -5.54 -15.27 -15.48
C GLN A 89 -5.94 -15.89 -14.14
N ALA A 90 -6.01 -17.21 -14.05
CA ALA A 90 -6.27 -17.96 -12.82
C ALA A 90 -4.99 -18.25 -12.01
N ALA A 91 -3.81 -17.79 -12.47
CA ALA A 91 -2.56 -17.97 -11.77
C ALA A 91 -2.63 -17.40 -10.35
N SER A 92 -2.10 -18.14 -9.38
CA SER A 92 -1.94 -17.68 -8.00
C SER A 92 -0.89 -16.58 -7.88
N ASP A 93 -0.92 -15.83 -6.78
CA ASP A 93 0.12 -14.82 -6.47
C ASP A 93 1.53 -15.45 -6.53
N ALA A 94 1.71 -16.68 -6.05
CA ALA A 94 3.00 -17.37 -6.08
C ALA A 94 3.49 -17.64 -7.52
N GLU A 95 2.60 -18.08 -8.41
CA GLU A 95 2.93 -18.31 -9.83
C GLU A 95 3.23 -16.98 -10.54
N ILE A 96 2.49 -15.91 -10.23
CA ILE A 96 2.78 -14.56 -10.74
C ILE A 96 4.15 -14.08 -10.29
N ILE A 97 4.49 -14.26 -9.00
CA ILE A 97 5.81 -13.88 -8.46
C ILE A 97 6.93 -14.63 -9.19
N MET A 98 6.77 -15.93 -9.45
CA MET A 98 7.74 -16.69 -10.24
C MET A 98 7.85 -16.13 -11.66
N ALA A 99 6.72 -15.90 -12.33
CA ALA A 99 6.71 -15.32 -13.68
C ALA A 99 7.35 -13.92 -13.73
N ILE A 100 7.15 -13.09 -12.71
CA ILE A 100 7.82 -11.77 -12.60
C ILE A 100 9.34 -11.94 -12.52
N ARG A 101 9.83 -12.85 -11.69
CA ARG A 101 11.28 -13.08 -11.52
C ARG A 101 11.96 -13.54 -12.79
N ASP A 102 11.27 -14.33 -13.60
CA ASP A 102 11.78 -14.83 -14.88
C ASP A 102 11.56 -13.85 -16.04
N SER A 103 10.67 -12.87 -15.86
CA SER A 103 10.31 -11.92 -16.90
C SER A 103 11.44 -10.94 -17.18
N LYS A 104 11.63 -10.65 -18.48
CA LYS A 104 12.47 -9.55 -18.97
C LYS A 104 11.63 -8.38 -19.51
N THR A 105 10.31 -8.43 -19.30
CA THR A 105 9.40 -7.40 -19.76
C THR A 105 9.63 -6.11 -18.96
N PRO A 106 9.89 -4.98 -19.62
CA PRO A 106 10.13 -3.72 -18.90
C PRO A 106 8.84 -3.22 -18.25
N PRO A 107 8.92 -2.54 -17.08
CA PRO A 107 7.74 -1.98 -16.44
C PRO A 107 7.04 -0.94 -17.33
N PRO A 108 5.70 -0.85 -17.27
CA PRO A 108 4.96 0.15 -18.04
C PRO A 108 5.19 1.57 -17.48
N LEU A 109 5.36 2.55 -18.37
CA LEU A 109 5.65 3.95 -17.99
C LEU A 109 4.40 4.82 -17.83
N LYS A 110 3.19 4.25 -17.94
CA LYS A 110 1.93 5.01 -17.85
C LYS A 110 1.63 5.40 -16.39
N ARG A 111 0.90 6.52 -16.23
CA ARG A 111 0.53 7.09 -14.91
C ARG A 111 -0.74 6.48 -14.30
N THR A 112 -1.40 5.55 -14.98
CA THR A 112 -2.65 4.95 -14.48
C THR A 112 -2.41 4.07 -13.24
N PRO A 113 -3.40 3.88 -12.36
CA PRO A 113 -3.27 2.98 -11.22
C PRO A 113 -2.83 1.57 -11.61
N THR A 114 -3.42 1.01 -12.68
CA THR A 114 -3.05 -0.32 -13.19
C THR A 114 -1.58 -0.38 -13.64
N SER A 115 -1.11 0.64 -14.37
CA SER A 115 0.30 0.67 -14.79
C SER A 115 1.25 0.80 -13.59
N ARG A 116 0.88 1.55 -12.56
CA ARG A 116 1.65 1.64 -11.31
C ARG A 116 1.63 0.33 -10.54
N PHE A 117 0.50 -0.38 -10.52
CA PHE A 117 0.39 -1.70 -9.91
C PHE A 117 1.36 -2.69 -10.56
N ILE A 118 1.35 -2.79 -11.90
CA ILE A 118 2.25 -3.65 -12.65
C ILE A 118 3.71 -3.24 -12.41
N ASN A 119 4.03 -1.94 -12.51
CA ASN A 119 5.36 -1.41 -12.28
C ASN A 119 5.88 -1.76 -10.87
N ALA A 120 5.07 -1.49 -9.83
CA ALA A 120 5.42 -1.80 -8.45
C ALA A 120 5.65 -3.30 -8.24
N SER A 121 4.77 -4.16 -8.80
CA SER A 121 4.89 -5.62 -8.69
C SER A 121 6.18 -6.13 -9.36
N LEU A 122 6.47 -5.67 -10.58
CA LEU A 122 7.69 -6.04 -11.29
C LEU A 122 8.94 -5.61 -10.50
N ASN A 123 9.02 -4.34 -10.12
CA ASN A 123 10.19 -3.83 -9.41
C ASN A 123 10.39 -4.49 -8.04
N LEU A 124 9.31 -4.72 -7.29
CA LEU A 124 9.39 -5.38 -5.98
C LEU A 124 9.96 -6.80 -6.11
N TRP A 125 9.43 -7.61 -7.02
CA TRP A 125 9.76 -9.04 -7.09
C TRP A 125 10.96 -9.37 -7.95
N GLN A 126 11.42 -8.47 -8.82
CA GLN A 126 12.71 -8.57 -9.52
C GLN A 126 13.88 -8.07 -8.67
N THR A 127 13.61 -7.32 -7.60
CA THR A 127 14.63 -6.81 -6.70
C THR A 127 14.98 -7.85 -5.64
N SER A 128 16.26 -8.17 -5.48
CA SER A 128 16.70 -9.07 -4.42
C SER A 128 16.49 -8.45 -3.04
N PRO A 129 15.93 -9.20 -2.07
CA PRO A 129 15.80 -8.72 -0.70
C PRO A 129 17.16 -8.32 -0.12
N ILE A 130 17.19 -7.22 0.61
CA ILE A 130 18.36 -6.73 1.35
C ILE A 130 17.92 -6.53 2.79
N GLU A 131 18.80 -6.83 3.73
CA GLU A 131 18.56 -6.67 5.16
C GLU A 131 19.08 -5.33 5.68
N ASP A 132 18.66 -4.96 6.91
CA ASP A 132 19.10 -3.80 7.67
C ASP A 132 18.79 -2.43 7.05
N GLN A 133 19.63 -1.46 7.35
CA GLN A 133 19.49 -0.07 6.89
C GLN A 133 19.50 0.09 5.36
N LYS A 134 20.05 -0.88 4.64
CA LYS A 134 20.00 -0.89 3.17
C LYS A 134 18.58 -1.15 2.65
N ALA A 135 17.75 -1.86 3.41
CA ALA A 135 16.36 -2.13 3.05
C ALA A 135 15.54 -0.83 2.95
N ILE A 136 15.76 0.13 3.85
CA ILE A 136 15.09 1.45 3.79
C ILE A 136 15.49 2.21 2.52
N LYS A 137 16.78 2.20 2.16
CA LYS A 137 17.24 2.82 0.90
C LYS A 137 16.62 2.13 -0.31
N GLN A 138 16.62 0.79 -0.34
CA GLN A 138 16.02 0.02 -1.42
C GLN A 138 14.50 0.29 -1.54
N GLY A 139 13.77 0.26 -0.43
CA GLY A 139 12.34 0.58 -0.41
C GLY A 139 12.05 1.98 -0.96
N ASN A 140 12.87 2.97 -0.60
CA ASN A 140 12.74 4.32 -1.15
C ASN A 140 12.97 4.36 -2.68
N GLU A 141 13.95 3.63 -3.19
CA GLU A 141 14.16 3.54 -4.65
C GLU A 141 13.00 2.82 -5.36
N LEU A 142 12.39 1.80 -4.74
CA LEU A 142 11.19 1.14 -5.26
C LEU A 142 9.99 2.10 -5.30
N LEU A 143 9.74 2.84 -4.22
CA LEU A 143 8.65 3.82 -4.17
C LEU A 143 8.81 4.92 -5.22
N LYS A 144 10.02 5.39 -5.49
CA LYS A 144 10.30 6.40 -6.52
C LYS A 144 9.87 5.96 -7.92
N GLN A 145 9.84 4.66 -8.22
CA GLN A 145 9.43 4.15 -9.52
C GLN A 145 7.93 4.37 -9.82
N VAL A 146 7.13 4.62 -8.79
CA VAL A 146 5.68 4.81 -8.90
C VAL A 146 5.22 6.23 -8.53
N VAL A 147 6.16 7.13 -8.28
CA VAL A 147 5.90 8.55 -8.04
C VAL A 147 5.22 9.18 -9.25
N LEU A 148 4.23 9.98 -8.98
CA LEU A 148 3.59 10.85 -9.97
C LEU A 148 4.07 12.27 -9.76
N ASP A 149 4.85 12.79 -10.70
CA ASP A 149 5.27 14.18 -10.67
C ASP A 149 4.08 15.12 -10.81
N GLN A 150 4.17 16.28 -10.19
CA GLN A 150 3.22 17.37 -10.39
C GLN A 150 3.39 17.95 -11.79
N LEU A 151 2.42 17.71 -12.66
CA LEU A 151 2.41 18.23 -14.03
C LEU A 151 1.31 19.27 -14.18
N ALA A 152 1.55 20.28 -15.01
CA ALA A 152 0.56 21.30 -15.33
C ALA A 152 -0.73 20.66 -15.91
N GLY A 153 -1.88 21.03 -15.36
CA GLY A 153 -3.19 20.47 -15.73
C GLY A 153 -3.52 19.09 -15.15
N HIS A 154 -2.67 18.55 -14.27
CA HIS A 154 -2.94 17.32 -13.52
C HIS A 154 -3.05 17.60 -12.03
N GLU A 155 -4.22 17.34 -11.44
CA GLU A 155 -4.47 17.54 -10.01
C GLU A 155 -3.89 16.41 -9.15
N VAL A 156 -3.69 15.21 -9.74
CA VAL A 156 -3.21 14.02 -9.03
C VAL A 156 -1.70 13.89 -9.18
N TYR A 157 -0.99 13.99 -8.06
CA TYR A 157 0.45 13.74 -7.96
C TYR A 157 0.81 13.14 -6.59
N THR A 158 2.03 12.65 -6.44
CA THR A 158 2.49 12.08 -5.17
C THR A 158 2.99 13.19 -4.24
N HIS A 159 2.34 13.35 -3.11
CA HIS A 159 2.68 14.36 -2.11
C HIS A 159 3.83 13.92 -1.21
N TYR A 160 3.85 12.66 -0.81
CA TYR A 160 4.86 12.12 0.10
C TYR A 160 5.17 10.66 -0.19
N LEU A 161 6.29 10.19 0.32
CA LEU A 161 6.68 8.80 0.42
C LEU A 161 6.81 8.43 1.90
N GLU A 162 6.33 7.27 2.27
CA GLU A 162 6.48 6.74 3.61
C GLU A 162 6.94 5.28 3.57
N MET A 163 7.85 4.95 4.44
CA MET A 163 8.29 3.58 4.70
C MET A 163 8.20 3.32 6.20
N VAL A 164 7.70 2.15 6.55
CA VAL A 164 7.62 1.72 7.94
C VAL A 164 8.46 0.45 8.10
N ASP A 165 9.45 0.53 8.98
CA ASP A 165 10.14 -0.65 9.50
C ASP A 165 9.30 -1.21 10.65
N VAL A 166 8.59 -2.29 10.37
CA VAL A 166 7.67 -2.92 11.34
C VAL A 166 8.44 -3.52 12.52
N GLN A 167 9.65 -4.03 12.28
CA GLN A 167 10.46 -4.66 13.32
C GLN A 167 10.96 -3.65 14.36
N THR A 168 11.44 -2.50 13.91
CA THR A 168 11.89 -1.41 14.80
C THR A 168 10.80 -0.41 15.12
N GLN A 169 9.60 -0.57 14.54
CA GLN A 169 8.46 0.35 14.67
C GLN A 169 8.86 1.79 14.32
N THR A 170 9.58 1.95 13.21
CA THR A 170 10.12 3.24 12.77
C THR A 170 9.52 3.65 11.44
N SER A 171 8.91 4.83 11.40
CA SER A 171 8.44 5.49 10.17
C SER A 171 9.52 6.41 9.60
N TYR A 172 9.65 6.37 8.28
CA TYR A 172 10.51 7.23 7.47
C TYR A 172 9.63 7.95 6.46
N PHE A 173 9.25 9.16 6.76
CA PHE A 173 8.39 10.01 5.95
C PHE A 173 9.22 11.01 5.15
N TYR A 174 8.87 11.21 3.89
CA TYR A 174 9.47 12.21 3.02
C TYR A 174 8.39 13.00 2.28
N ASP A 175 8.21 14.25 2.66
CA ASP A 175 7.36 15.21 1.94
C ASP A 175 8.06 15.65 0.66
N LEU A 176 7.47 15.32 -0.48
CA LEU A 176 8.03 15.66 -1.79
C LEU A 176 7.83 17.13 -2.15
N THR A 177 6.83 17.78 -1.57
CA THR A 177 6.51 19.21 -1.82
C THR A 177 7.41 20.10 -0.98
N ALA A 178 7.43 19.86 0.34
CA ALA A 178 8.24 20.65 1.29
C ALA A 178 9.72 20.21 1.30
N GLN A 179 10.07 19.10 0.63
CA GLN A 179 11.42 18.51 0.63
C GLN A 179 11.93 18.20 2.06
N GLN A 180 10.99 17.87 2.96
CA GLN A 180 11.30 17.56 4.36
C GLN A 180 11.32 16.07 4.61
N ARG A 181 12.20 15.64 5.49
CA ARG A 181 12.32 14.25 5.93
C ARG A 181 12.08 14.16 7.42
N LEU A 182 11.23 13.21 7.81
CA LEU A 182 10.94 12.92 9.19
C LEU A 182 11.21 11.44 9.46
N LYS A 183 11.89 11.18 10.56
CA LYS A 183 12.09 9.83 11.09
C LYS A 183 11.51 9.78 12.49
N GLN A 184 10.56 8.90 12.72
CA GLN A 184 9.89 8.75 14.01
C GLN A 184 9.86 7.28 14.42
N ARG A 185 10.16 7.02 15.67
CA ARG A 185 10.07 5.69 16.25
C ARG A 185 8.91 5.66 17.23
N LEU A 186 7.95 4.76 17.01
CA LEU A 186 6.72 4.69 17.82
C LEU A 186 7.00 4.52 19.32
N PRO A 187 7.92 3.65 19.80
CA PRO A 187 8.24 3.55 21.22
C PRO A 187 8.70 4.88 21.85
N ASP A 188 9.43 5.70 21.10
CA ASP A 188 9.91 6.99 21.60
C ASP A 188 8.76 8.01 21.72
N LEU A 189 7.78 7.94 20.81
CA LEU A 189 6.58 8.76 20.87
C LEU A 189 5.67 8.35 22.02
N MET A 190 5.49 7.05 22.26
CA MET A 190 4.68 6.53 23.36
C MET A 190 5.22 6.93 24.75
N VAL A 191 6.53 7.09 24.90
CA VAL A 191 7.13 7.60 26.15
C VAL A 191 6.93 9.12 26.27
N ARG A 192 6.93 9.84 25.16
CA ARG A 192 6.85 11.31 25.13
C ARG A 192 5.43 11.83 25.27
N PHE A 193 4.43 11.11 24.77
CA PHE A 193 3.04 11.53 24.72
C PHE A 193 2.13 10.47 25.34
N ASP A 194 1.39 10.86 26.36
CA ASP A 194 0.37 10.03 27.04
C ASP A 194 -1.03 10.20 26.42
N GLN A 195 -1.17 11.18 25.52
CA GLN A 195 -2.39 11.49 24.78
C GLN A 195 -2.09 11.60 23.28
N PRO A 196 -3.09 11.41 22.39
CA PRO A 196 -2.94 11.67 20.97
C PRO A 196 -2.42 13.08 20.72
N TYR A 197 -1.35 13.19 19.94
CA TYR A 197 -0.72 14.47 19.61
C TYR A 197 -0.82 14.74 18.12
N LEU A 198 -1.28 15.94 17.76
CA LEU A 198 -1.24 16.42 16.39
C LEU A 198 0.08 17.16 16.17
N PHE A 199 0.87 16.66 15.22
CA PHE A 199 2.08 17.37 14.80
C PHE A 199 1.63 18.56 13.93
N GLU A 200 1.85 19.78 14.43
CA GLU A 200 1.67 20.97 13.63
C GLU A 200 2.82 21.07 12.61
N SER A 201 2.47 21.28 11.36
CA SER A 201 3.39 21.41 10.22
C SER A 201 4.03 22.79 10.17
#